data_cc889ddf9522aff2d39bd8a55af7c617
#
_entry.id   cc889ddf9522aff2d39bd8a55af7c617
#
_cell.length_a   1.000
_cell.length_b   1.000
_cell.length_c   1.000
_cell.angle_alpha   90.00
_cell.angle_beta   90.00
_cell.angle_gamma   90.00
#
_symmetry.space_group_name_H-M   'P 1'
#
loop_
_entity.id
_entity.type
_entity.pdbx_description
1 polymer ?
#
loop_
_entity_poly.entity_id
_entity_poly.type
_entity_poly.pdbx_seq_one_letter_code
_entity_poly.pdbx_strand_id
1 'polypeptide(L)'
;MPVITLPDGSQRQYDHAVSVLDVALDIGPGLAKACIAGRVNGELVDASDLIESDAQLAIITTKDAEGLEILRHSCAHLLGHAIKQLWPDTKMAIGPVIDNGFYYDVDIDRTLTQEDLDLLEKRMHELADKDYDVIKKKSELARSSRYFCCSW
;
A
#
# COMPACT_ATOMS: atom_id res chain seq x y z
N MET A 1 9.17 14.15 -21.82
CA MET A 1 7.82 14.77 -21.83
C MET A 1 6.81 13.64 -22.03
N PRO A 2 6.40 12.96 -20.94
CA PRO A 2 5.47 11.84 -21.07
C PRO A 2 4.06 12.30 -21.45
N VAL A 3 3.42 11.55 -22.33
CA VAL A 3 2.00 11.68 -22.66
C VAL A 3 1.24 10.57 -21.97
N ILE A 4 0.38 10.93 -21.03
CA ILE A 4 -0.44 9.99 -20.28
C ILE A 4 -1.81 9.89 -20.92
N THR A 5 -2.17 8.69 -21.38
CA THR A 5 -3.49 8.39 -21.95
C THR A 5 -4.37 7.76 -20.88
N LEU A 6 -5.50 8.37 -20.59
CA LEU A 6 -6.48 7.90 -19.61
C LEU A 6 -7.48 6.92 -20.24
N PRO A 7 -8.24 6.14 -19.45
CA PRO A 7 -9.19 5.14 -19.93
C PRO A 7 -10.33 5.72 -20.80
N ASP A 8 -10.66 6.99 -20.63
CA ASP A 8 -11.63 7.72 -21.44
C ASP A 8 -11.08 8.19 -22.79
N GLY A 9 -9.80 7.90 -23.08
CA GLY A 9 -9.09 8.31 -24.29
C GLY A 9 -8.52 9.73 -24.22
N SER A 10 -8.72 10.47 -23.14
CA SER A 10 -8.10 11.77 -22.96
C SER A 10 -6.59 11.65 -22.76
N GLN A 11 -5.85 12.64 -23.24
CA GLN A 11 -4.39 12.68 -23.13
C GLN A 11 -3.95 13.90 -22.34
N ARG A 12 -2.95 13.69 -21.51
CA ARG A 12 -2.30 14.75 -20.74
C ARG A 12 -0.80 14.70 -20.96
N GLN A 13 -0.21 15.83 -21.28
CA GLN A 13 1.23 15.95 -21.54
C GLN A 13 1.88 16.67 -20.34
N TYR A 14 3.02 16.14 -19.92
CA TYR A 14 3.80 16.69 -18.80
C TYR A 14 5.23 16.97 -19.24
N ASP A 15 5.82 18.02 -18.67
CA ASP A 15 7.20 18.44 -19.00
C ASP A 15 8.27 17.62 -18.25
N HIS A 16 7.85 16.84 -17.26
CA HIS A 16 8.71 16.03 -16.41
C HIS A 16 8.04 14.69 -16.08
N ALA A 17 8.77 13.78 -15.46
CA ALA A 17 8.22 12.55 -14.93
C ALA A 17 7.16 12.88 -13.86
N VAL A 18 6.02 12.21 -13.92
CA VAL A 18 4.89 12.44 -13.00
C VAL A 18 4.51 11.16 -12.29
N SER A 19 4.09 11.26 -11.03
CA SER A 19 3.53 10.13 -10.32
C SER A 19 2.06 9.89 -10.70
N VAL A 20 1.57 8.70 -10.41
CA VAL A 20 0.14 8.39 -10.54
C VAL A 20 -0.70 9.39 -9.74
N LEU A 21 -0.23 9.77 -8.56
CA LEU A 21 -0.90 10.72 -7.68
C LEU A 21 -0.93 12.13 -8.28
N ASP A 22 0.16 12.59 -8.93
CA ASP A 22 0.20 13.90 -9.59
C ASP A 22 -0.82 13.97 -10.71
N VAL A 23 -0.94 12.90 -11.51
CA VAL A 23 -1.97 12.82 -12.56
C VAL A 23 -3.37 12.83 -11.95
N ALA A 24 -3.59 12.12 -10.85
CA ALA A 24 -4.86 12.12 -10.15
C ALA A 24 -5.23 13.52 -9.60
N LEU A 25 -4.24 14.26 -9.07
CA LEU A 25 -4.40 15.64 -8.60
C LEU A 25 -4.77 16.60 -9.74
N ASP A 26 -4.12 16.45 -10.89
CA ASP A 26 -4.37 17.26 -12.08
C ASP A 26 -5.77 17.01 -12.67
N ILE A 27 -6.30 15.80 -12.53
CA ILE A 27 -7.69 15.48 -12.89
C ILE A 27 -8.68 16.11 -11.90
N GLY A 28 -8.37 15.98 -10.59
CA GLY A 28 -9.19 16.59 -9.55
C GLY A 28 -8.83 16.10 -8.13
N PRO A 29 -9.00 17.00 -7.14
CA PRO A 29 -8.60 16.70 -5.76
C PRO A 29 -9.39 15.54 -5.13
N GLY A 30 -10.63 15.32 -5.57
CA GLY A 30 -11.44 14.20 -5.10
C GLY A 30 -10.90 12.85 -5.58
N LEU A 31 -10.39 12.78 -6.81
CA LEU A 31 -9.77 11.58 -7.37
C LEU A 31 -8.42 11.30 -6.69
N ALA A 32 -7.61 12.33 -6.48
CA ALA A 32 -6.35 12.20 -5.75
C ALA A 32 -6.54 11.65 -4.33
N LYS A 33 -7.55 12.15 -3.61
CA LYS A 33 -7.88 11.66 -2.27
C LYS A 33 -8.34 10.19 -2.26
N ALA A 34 -8.98 9.74 -3.34
CA ALA A 34 -9.44 8.36 -3.46
C ALA A 34 -8.39 7.43 -4.10
N CYS A 35 -7.32 7.97 -4.68
CA CYS A 35 -6.27 7.22 -5.35
C CYS A 35 -5.50 6.35 -4.35
N ILE A 36 -5.38 5.07 -4.66
CA ILE A 36 -4.59 4.11 -3.88
C ILE A 36 -3.37 3.65 -4.68
N ALA A 37 -3.56 3.41 -5.97
CA ALA A 37 -2.54 2.87 -6.87
C ALA A 37 -2.86 3.28 -8.32
N GLY A 38 -2.01 2.90 -9.25
CA GLY A 38 -2.24 3.03 -10.67
C GLY A 38 -1.97 1.74 -11.43
N ARG A 39 -2.55 1.66 -12.61
CA ARG A 39 -2.22 0.62 -13.59
C ARG A 39 -1.58 1.31 -14.78
N VAL A 40 -0.29 1.15 -14.95
CA VAL A 40 0.51 1.73 -16.02
C VAL A 40 0.80 0.65 -17.06
N ASN A 41 0.32 0.83 -18.29
CA ASN A 41 0.45 -0.15 -19.38
C ASN A 41 0.01 -1.57 -19.00
N GLY A 42 -0.99 -1.71 -18.11
CA GLY A 42 -1.49 -2.98 -17.63
C GLY A 42 -0.82 -3.50 -16.36
N GLU A 43 0.27 -2.90 -15.90
CA GLU A 43 0.97 -3.28 -14.68
C GLU A 43 0.52 -2.42 -13.49
N LEU A 44 0.31 -3.08 -12.34
CA LEU A 44 -0.03 -2.40 -11.09
C LEU A 44 1.22 -1.72 -10.51
N VAL A 45 1.10 -0.42 -10.23
CA VAL A 45 2.17 0.40 -9.68
C VAL A 45 1.69 1.20 -8.47
N ASP A 46 2.61 1.60 -7.63
CA ASP A 46 2.31 2.46 -6.48
C ASP A 46 1.88 3.87 -6.92
N ALA A 47 1.04 4.53 -6.11
CA ALA A 47 0.59 5.90 -6.39
C ALA A 47 1.75 6.91 -6.48
N SER A 48 2.88 6.64 -5.82
CA SER A 48 4.09 7.45 -5.85
C SER A 48 5.09 7.08 -6.95
N ASP A 49 4.86 5.97 -7.68
CA ASP A 49 5.76 5.57 -8.76
C ASP A 49 5.73 6.57 -9.91
N LEU A 50 6.92 6.91 -10.41
CA LEU A 50 7.08 7.87 -11.49
C LEU A 50 6.89 7.24 -12.87
N ILE A 51 6.17 7.95 -13.73
CA ILE A 51 5.96 7.62 -15.13
C ILE A 51 6.85 8.54 -15.95
N GLU A 52 7.89 7.98 -16.55
CA GLU A 52 8.93 8.73 -17.27
C GLU A 52 8.71 8.80 -18.79
N SER A 53 7.86 7.94 -19.33
CA SER A 53 7.58 7.80 -20.74
C SER A 53 6.08 7.77 -21.04
N ASP A 54 5.72 7.83 -22.32
CA ASP A 54 4.34 7.71 -22.76
C ASP A 54 3.72 6.42 -22.25
N ALA A 55 2.54 6.53 -21.62
CA ALA A 55 1.89 5.39 -20.99
C ALA A 55 0.37 5.53 -20.96
N GLN A 56 -0.29 4.38 -20.91
CA GLN A 56 -1.70 4.29 -20.53
C GLN A 56 -1.80 4.17 -19.01
N LEU A 57 -2.58 5.03 -18.41
CA LEU A 57 -2.77 5.05 -16.95
C LEU A 57 -4.25 4.91 -16.59
N ALA A 58 -4.57 3.91 -15.79
CA ALA A 58 -5.83 3.83 -15.06
C ALA A 58 -5.56 4.04 -13.56
N ILE A 59 -6.27 4.97 -12.95
CA ILE A 59 -6.16 5.26 -11.52
C ILE A 59 -7.05 4.31 -10.75
N ILE A 60 -6.48 3.61 -9.77
CA ILE A 60 -7.17 2.67 -8.91
C ILE A 60 -7.58 3.38 -7.62
N THR A 61 -8.86 3.28 -7.29
CA THR A 61 -9.47 3.92 -6.13
C THR A 61 -10.01 2.90 -5.14
N THR A 62 -10.44 3.38 -3.97
CA THR A 62 -11.10 2.57 -2.93
C THR A 62 -12.38 1.90 -3.41
N LYS A 63 -12.96 2.33 -4.52
CA LYS A 63 -14.20 1.76 -5.09
C LYS A 63 -13.94 0.57 -6.01
N ASP A 64 -12.71 0.41 -6.46
CA ASP A 64 -12.31 -0.69 -7.32
C ASP A 64 -12.02 -1.94 -6.51
N ALA A 65 -12.31 -3.12 -7.06
CA ALA A 65 -12.04 -4.40 -6.38
C ALA A 65 -10.55 -4.56 -6.05
N GLU A 66 -9.68 -4.17 -6.96
CA GLU A 66 -8.22 -4.18 -6.74
C GLU A 66 -7.81 -3.20 -5.64
N GLY A 67 -8.46 -2.03 -5.55
CA GLY A 67 -8.21 -1.06 -4.49
C GLY A 67 -8.58 -1.61 -3.12
N LEU A 68 -9.67 -2.36 -3.01
CA LEU A 68 -10.05 -3.03 -1.77
C LEU A 68 -9.04 -4.11 -1.36
N GLU A 69 -8.54 -4.88 -2.32
CA GLU A 69 -7.50 -5.88 -2.07
C GLU A 69 -6.20 -5.23 -1.54
N ILE A 70 -5.77 -4.14 -2.17
CA ILE A 70 -4.60 -3.36 -1.72
C ILE A 70 -4.80 -2.82 -0.30
N LEU A 71 -5.98 -2.29 0.01
CA LEU A 71 -6.30 -1.80 1.36
C LEU A 71 -6.25 -2.92 2.40
N ARG A 72 -6.80 -4.09 2.10
CA ARG A 72 -6.75 -5.25 2.99
C ARG A 72 -5.32 -5.69 3.24
N HIS A 73 -4.51 -5.74 2.19
CA HIS A 73 -3.09 -6.08 2.30
C HIS A 73 -2.31 -5.06 3.16
N SER A 74 -2.54 -3.78 2.92
CA SER A 74 -1.94 -2.69 3.72
C SER A 74 -2.39 -2.74 5.18
N CYS A 75 -3.66 -3.06 5.44
CA CYS A 75 -4.17 -3.23 6.79
C CYS A 75 -3.52 -4.42 7.51
N ALA A 76 -3.24 -5.52 6.80
CA ALA A 76 -2.49 -6.64 7.35
C ALA A 76 -1.07 -6.24 7.76
N HIS A 77 -0.38 -5.43 6.95
CA HIS A 77 0.93 -4.88 7.32
C HIS A 77 0.86 -3.95 8.53
N LEU A 78 -0.16 -3.10 8.61
CA LEU A 78 -0.38 -2.22 9.75
C LEU A 78 -0.62 -3.01 11.04
N LEU A 79 -1.40 -4.09 10.97
CA LEU A 79 -1.59 -5.01 12.09
C LEU A 79 -0.27 -5.65 12.52
N GLY A 80 0.53 -6.15 11.57
CA GLY A 80 1.84 -6.72 11.85
C GLY A 80 2.78 -5.73 12.55
N HIS A 81 2.76 -4.47 12.11
CA HIS A 81 3.54 -3.40 12.73
C HIS A 81 3.07 -3.13 14.18
N ALA A 82 1.77 -3.05 14.42
CA ALA A 82 1.21 -2.86 15.75
C ALA A 82 1.57 -4.02 16.70
N ILE A 83 1.47 -5.27 16.23
CA ILE A 83 1.87 -6.46 16.99
C ILE A 83 3.34 -6.38 17.38
N LYS A 84 4.22 -6.06 16.45
CA LYS A 84 5.66 -5.94 16.72
C LYS A 84 6.01 -4.84 17.70
N GLN A 85 5.24 -3.76 17.74
CA GLN A 85 5.44 -2.69 18.71
C GLN A 85 4.96 -3.06 20.12
N LEU A 86 3.87 -3.80 20.22
CA LEU A 86 3.32 -4.23 21.50
C LEU A 86 4.05 -5.46 22.06
N TRP A 87 4.42 -6.39 21.18
CA TRP A 87 5.10 -7.64 21.52
C TRP A 87 6.27 -7.90 20.57
N PRO A 88 7.44 -7.31 20.82
CA PRO A 88 8.60 -7.35 19.91
C PRO A 88 9.11 -8.76 19.58
N ASP A 89 8.96 -9.71 20.51
CA ASP A 89 9.45 -11.08 20.36
C ASP A 89 8.52 -11.96 19.52
N THR A 90 7.34 -11.47 19.14
CA THR A 90 6.39 -12.20 18.29
C THR A 90 7.02 -12.55 16.95
N LYS A 91 6.92 -13.81 16.55
CA LYS A 91 7.33 -14.24 15.21
C LYS A 91 6.14 -14.08 14.26
N MET A 92 6.41 -13.40 13.16
CA MET A 92 5.41 -13.13 12.13
C MET A 92 5.55 -14.18 11.04
N ALA A 93 4.45 -14.81 10.64
CA ALA A 93 4.43 -15.74 9.54
C ALA A 93 3.80 -15.10 8.28
N ILE A 94 2.62 -15.52 7.89
CA ILE A 94 1.94 -15.06 6.66
C ILE A 94 0.65 -14.35 7.03
N GLY A 95 0.35 -13.24 6.31
CA GLY A 95 -0.89 -12.50 6.42
C GLY A 95 -1.58 -12.33 5.06
N PRO A 96 -2.11 -13.42 4.44
CA PRO A 96 -2.71 -13.32 3.12
C PRO A 96 -4.05 -12.61 3.16
N VAL A 97 -4.36 -11.92 2.06
CA VAL A 97 -5.70 -11.38 1.78
C VAL A 97 -6.61 -12.52 1.33
N ILE A 98 -7.84 -12.49 1.80
CA ILE A 98 -8.93 -13.41 1.43
C ILE A 98 -10.14 -12.61 0.93
N ASP A 99 -11.15 -13.30 0.38
CA ASP A 99 -12.30 -12.66 -0.26
C ASP A 99 -13.00 -11.62 0.62
N ASN A 100 -13.10 -11.87 1.93
CA ASN A 100 -13.81 -11.01 2.88
C ASN A 100 -12.92 -10.35 3.92
N GLY A 101 -11.61 -10.30 3.71
CA GLY A 101 -10.69 -9.69 4.67
C GLY A 101 -9.26 -10.18 4.51
N PHE A 102 -8.60 -10.38 5.61
CA PHE A 102 -7.29 -11.00 5.70
C PHE A 102 -7.16 -11.73 7.03
N TYR A 103 -6.18 -12.62 7.16
CA TYR A 103 -5.75 -13.17 8.45
C TYR A 103 -4.22 -13.05 8.58
N TYR A 104 -3.75 -13.16 9.80
CA TYR A 104 -2.33 -13.07 10.08
C TYR A 104 -1.93 -14.16 11.08
N ASP A 105 -1.04 -15.04 10.65
CA ASP A 105 -0.49 -16.08 11.53
C ASP A 105 0.70 -15.51 12.31
N VAL A 106 0.59 -15.56 13.62
CA VAL A 106 1.62 -15.08 14.53
C VAL A 106 1.94 -16.16 15.57
N ASP A 107 3.22 -16.30 15.87
CA ASP A 107 3.70 -17.14 16.99
C ASP A 107 4.02 -16.21 18.16
N ILE A 108 3.16 -16.25 19.16
CA ILE A 108 3.25 -15.44 20.36
C ILE A 108 3.11 -16.33 21.59
N ASP A 109 3.98 -16.14 22.59
CA ASP A 109 4.04 -16.96 23.81
C ASP A 109 2.88 -16.76 24.81
N ARG A 110 1.73 -16.31 24.32
CA ARG A 110 0.54 -16.05 25.13
C ARG A 110 -0.74 -16.24 24.32
N THR A 111 -1.83 -16.51 25.01
CA THR A 111 -3.16 -16.47 24.41
C THR A 111 -3.63 -15.01 24.33
N LEU A 112 -4.05 -14.57 23.14
CA LEU A 112 -4.64 -13.25 22.95
C LEU A 112 -6.03 -13.20 23.59
N THR A 113 -6.27 -12.15 24.36
CA THR A 113 -7.56 -11.87 25.00
C THR A 113 -8.30 -10.78 24.23
N GLN A 114 -9.57 -10.54 24.58
CA GLN A 114 -10.33 -9.43 23.97
C GLN A 114 -9.67 -8.07 24.27
N GLU A 115 -9.12 -7.91 25.48
CA GLU A 115 -8.38 -6.69 25.87
C GLU A 115 -7.15 -6.47 25.01
N ASP A 116 -6.45 -7.55 24.60
CA ASP A 116 -5.30 -7.47 23.69
C ASP A 116 -5.75 -7.05 22.27
N LEU A 117 -6.90 -7.51 21.81
CA LEU A 117 -7.45 -7.11 20.52
C LEU A 117 -7.87 -5.62 20.54
N ASP A 118 -8.49 -5.16 21.59
CA ASP A 118 -8.86 -3.74 21.76
C ASP A 118 -7.61 -2.84 21.81
N LEU A 119 -6.54 -3.32 22.47
CA LEU A 119 -5.25 -2.64 22.51
C LEU A 119 -4.58 -2.59 21.12
N LEU A 120 -4.65 -3.68 20.35
CA LEU A 120 -4.15 -3.74 18.98
C LEU A 120 -4.89 -2.76 18.08
N GLU A 121 -6.22 -2.76 18.12
CA GLU A 121 -7.04 -1.84 17.33
C GLU A 121 -6.69 -0.39 17.63
N LYS A 122 -6.62 -0.04 18.92
CA LYS A 122 -6.18 1.30 19.34
C LYS A 122 -4.79 1.64 18.77
N ARG A 123 -3.85 0.70 18.85
CA ARG A 123 -2.49 0.92 18.34
C ARG A 123 -2.44 1.10 16.84
N MET A 124 -3.25 0.34 16.09
CA MET A 124 -3.37 0.50 14.65
C MET A 124 -3.91 1.88 14.28
N HIS A 125 -4.92 2.38 14.99
CA HIS A 125 -5.42 3.76 14.79
C HIS A 125 -4.35 4.80 15.08
N GLU A 126 -3.61 4.68 16.18
CA GLU A 126 -2.51 5.58 16.52
C GLU A 126 -1.42 5.61 15.44
N LEU A 127 -1.12 4.46 14.82
CA LEU A 127 -0.15 4.35 13.74
C LEU A 127 -0.67 4.97 12.45
N ALA A 128 -1.94 4.75 12.13
CA ALA A 128 -2.59 5.34 10.96
C ALA A 128 -2.65 6.87 11.07
N ASP A 129 -2.96 7.40 12.24
CA ASP A 129 -3.05 8.85 12.50
C ASP A 129 -1.70 9.57 12.38
N LYS A 130 -0.59 8.85 12.50
CA LYS A 130 0.76 9.42 12.30
C LYS A 130 1.09 9.71 10.86
N ASP A 131 0.34 9.12 9.91
CA ASP A 131 0.47 9.36 8.48
C ASP A 131 1.92 9.31 7.97
N TYR A 132 2.64 8.23 8.31
CA TYR A 132 4.03 8.07 7.92
C TYR A 132 4.18 7.93 6.40
N ASP A 133 5.17 8.61 5.85
CA ASP A 133 5.55 8.42 4.46
C ASP A 133 6.06 7.00 4.23
N VAL A 134 5.49 6.33 3.25
CA VAL A 134 5.95 5.01 2.80
C VAL A 134 6.99 5.18 1.71
N ILE A 135 8.24 4.84 2.02
CA ILE A 135 9.36 5.01 1.10
C ILE A 135 9.72 3.66 0.48
N LYS A 136 9.53 3.56 -0.85
CA LYS A 136 9.93 2.39 -1.63
C LYS A 136 11.46 2.39 -1.81
N LYS A 137 12.14 1.38 -1.26
CA LYS A 137 13.58 1.17 -1.46
C LYS A 137 13.81 -0.07 -2.29
N LYS A 138 14.57 0.05 -3.38
CA LYS A 138 15.11 -1.11 -4.10
C LYS A 138 16.42 -1.49 -3.44
N SER A 139 16.49 -2.70 -2.88
CA SER A 139 17.75 -3.29 -2.40
C SER A 139 18.20 -4.37 -3.37
N GLU A 140 19.51 -4.43 -3.66
CA GLU A 140 20.06 -5.61 -4.31
C GLU A 140 19.90 -6.80 -3.35
N LEU A 141 19.44 -7.94 -3.88
CA LEU A 141 19.35 -9.17 -3.12
C LEU A 141 20.78 -9.56 -2.68
N ALA A 142 21.13 -9.22 -1.46
CA ALA A 142 22.29 -9.82 -0.82
C ALA A 142 22.00 -11.32 -0.69
N ARG A 143 22.87 -12.15 -1.26
CA ARG A 143 22.81 -13.60 -1.14
C ARG A 143 22.63 -13.98 0.33
N SER A 144 21.52 -14.65 0.64
CA SER A 144 21.15 -15.19 1.95
C SER A 144 20.55 -14.21 2.95
N SER A 145 19.28 -13.96 2.85
CA SER A 145 18.32 -14.19 3.94
C SER A 145 16.89 -13.98 3.43
N ARG A 146 16.08 -14.96 3.65
CA ARG A 146 14.66 -15.00 3.34
C ARG A 146 13.87 -14.21 4.38
N TYR A 147 14.15 -12.94 4.51
CA TYR A 147 13.35 -12.07 5.36
C TYR A 147 12.91 -10.89 4.52
N PHE A 148 11.64 -10.88 4.15
CA PHE A 148 10.94 -9.68 3.75
C PHE A 148 10.92 -8.78 4.99
N CYS A 149 11.85 -7.85 5.07
CA CYS A 149 11.82 -6.80 6.06
C CYS A 149 11.13 -5.60 5.42
N CYS A 150 9.83 -5.45 5.66
CA CYS A 150 9.22 -4.13 5.55
C CYS A 150 9.77 -3.30 6.72
N SER A 151 10.87 -2.60 6.49
CA SER A 151 11.31 -1.57 7.42
C SER A 151 10.51 -0.30 7.12
N TRP A 152 9.62 0.01 8.03
CA TRP A 152 8.93 1.30 8.14
C TRP A 152 9.84 2.29 8.87
#